data_3fc754de0ba8aaa23dc5ef81ebd90011
#
_entry.id   3fc754de0ba8aaa23dc5ef81ebd90011
#
_cell.length_a   1.000
_cell.length_b   1.000
_cell.length_c   1.000
_cell.angle_alpha   90.00
_cell.angle_beta   90.00
_cell.angle_gamma   90.00
#
_symmetry.space_group_name_H-M   'P 1'
#
loop_
_entity.id
_entity.type
_entity.pdbx_description
1 polymer ?
#
loop_
_entity_poly.entity_id
_entity_poly.type
_entity_poly.pdbx_seq_one_letter_code
_entity_poly.pdbx_strand_id
1 'polypeptide(L)'
;MKRVTGIGGIFFKAKDPVALRAWYQKHLGVNVQPWGGAAFVWADDAGNAYKGTTIWNIGDANNDYYAPSKSSFMINYRVADLAALLKALREEGCQVLEKTDDSEYGKFGWVMDPEGNKVELWQPPPGQ
;
A
#
# COMPACT_ATOMS: atom_id res chain seq x y z
N MET A 1 -20.96 -3.70 -6.70
CA MET A 1 -20.05 -3.52 -5.53
C MET A 1 -18.98 -2.50 -5.88
N LYS A 2 -18.80 -1.51 -5.03
CA LYS A 2 -17.70 -0.57 -5.16
C LYS A 2 -16.44 -1.25 -4.61
N ARG A 3 -15.38 -1.33 -5.42
CA ARG A 3 -14.17 -2.08 -5.04
C ARG A 3 -13.07 -1.14 -4.57
N VAL A 4 -12.16 -0.73 -5.46
CA VAL A 4 -11.07 0.18 -5.12
C VAL A 4 -11.63 1.60 -4.97
N THR A 5 -11.25 2.25 -3.87
CA THR A 5 -11.67 3.62 -3.56
C THR A 5 -10.54 4.64 -3.65
N GLY A 6 -9.30 4.19 -3.82
CA GLY A 6 -8.15 5.07 -3.96
C GLY A 6 -6.83 4.32 -3.81
N ILE A 7 -5.75 5.05 -3.95
CA ILE A 7 -4.40 4.53 -3.73
C ILE A 7 -4.08 4.65 -2.25
N GLY A 8 -3.89 3.51 -1.58
CA GLY A 8 -3.59 3.48 -0.15
C GLY A 8 -2.12 3.52 0.17
N GLY A 9 -1.27 3.08 -0.76
CA GLY A 9 0.15 3.12 -0.52
C GLY A 9 0.98 2.76 -1.74
N ILE A 10 2.20 3.30 -1.77
CA ILE A 10 3.20 3.00 -2.78
C ILE A 10 4.45 2.58 -2.05
N PHE A 11 4.89 1.34 -2.27
CA PHE A 11 6.02 0.73 -1.59
C PHE A 11 7.03 0.27 -2.62
N PHE A 12 8.30 0.55 -2.40
CA PHE A 12 9.35 0.07 -3.30
C PHE A 12 10.63 -0.22 -2.53
N LYS A 13 11.49 -1.05 -3.14
CA LYS A 13 12.72 -1.53 -2.54
C LYS A 13 13.90 -0.72 -3.03
N ALA A 14 14.93 -0.63 -2.20
CA ALA A 14 16.18 0.03 -2.53
C ALA A 14 17.37 -0.78 -2.04
N LYS A 15 18.48 -0.67 -2.76
CA LYS A 15 19.76 -1.26 -2.32
C LYS A 15 20.28 -0.58 -1.07
N ASP A 16 20.10 0.73 -0.99
CA ASP A 16 20.45 1.55 0.17
C ASP A 16 19.24 2.40 0.55
N PRO A 17 18.31 1.84 1.34
CA PRO A 17 17.09 2.56 1.69
C PRO A 17 17.36 3.84 2.49
N VAL A 18 18.36 3.84 3.35
CA VAL A 18 18.70 5.01 4.17
C VAL A 18 19.13 6.18 3.28
N ALA A 19 20.04 5.93 2.34
CA ALA A 19 20.51 6.97 1.42
C ALA A 19 19.39 7.45 0.48
N LEU A 20 18.55 6.52 0.02
CA LEU A 20 17.46 6.88 -0.89
C LEU A 20 16.38 7.70 -0.18
N ARG A 21 16.01 7.35 1.03
CA ARG A 21 15.08 8.16 1.84
C ARG A 21 15.61 9.57 2.05
N ALA A 22 16.89 9.68 2.38
CA ALA A 22 17.54 10.98 2.56
C ALA A 22 17.49 11.82 1.29
N TRP A 23 17.66 11.21 0.13
CA TRP A 23 17.56 11.90 -1.16
C TRP A 23 16.16 12.48 -1.38
N TYR A 24 15.11 11.68 -1.14
CA TYR A 24 13.72 12.13 -1.29
C TYR A 24 13.39 13.25 -0.31
N GLN A 25 13.88 13.14 0.92
CA GLN A 25 13.66 14.19 1.93
C GLN A 25 14.35 15.49 1.54
N LYS A 26 15.61 15.42 1.11
CA LYS A 26 16.42 16.58 0.78
C LYS A 26 15.92 17.28 -0.48
N HIS A 27 15.66 16.52 -1.53
CA HIS A 27 15.39 17.09 -2.86
C HIS A 27 13.93 17.25 -3.20
N LEU A 28 13.04 16.41 -2.63
CA LEU A 28 11.61 16.48 -2.91
C LEU A 28 10.77 16.88 -1.69
N GLY A 29 11.42 17.13 -0.55
CA GLY A 29 10.73 17.58 0.64
C GLY A 29 9.80 16.55 1.28
N VAL A 30 10.00 15.26 0.98
CA VAL A 30 9.21 14.20 1.62
C VAL A 30 9.52 14.17 3.11
N ASN A 31 8.50 14.26 3.95
CA ASN A 31 8.67 14.21 5.40
C ASN A 31 8.84 12.77 5.87
N VAL A 32 10.05 12.23 5.71
CA VAL A 32 10.34 10.84 6.05
C VAL A 32 10.33 10.66 7.57
N GLN A 33 9.51 9.73 8.03
CA GLN A 33 9.34 9.42 9.45
C GLN A 33 10.31 8.33 9.91
N PRO A 34 10.51 8.16 11.22
CA PRO A 34 11.44 7.14 11.74
C PRO A 34 11.14 5.71 11.29
N TRP A 35 9.88 5.40 10.96
CA TRP A 35 9.51 4.07 10.47
C TRP A 35 9.88 3.83 8.99
N GLY A 36 10.47 4.82 8.32
CA GLY A 36 11.02 4.64 6.96
C GLY A 36 10.14 5.07 5.82
N GLY A 37 9.04 5.76 6.09
CA GLY A 37 8.13 6.23 5.06
C GLY A 37 7.44 7.52 5.45
N ALA A 38 6.38 7.84 4.72
CA ALA A 38 5.59 9.04 4.94
C ALA A 38 4.10 8.75 4.70
N ALA A 39 3.25 9.49 5.39
CA ALA A 39 1.81 9.43 5.19
C ALA A 39 1.36 10.74 4.54
N PHE A 40 0.82 10.63 3.33
CA PHE A 40 0.28 11.78 2.62
C PHE A 40 -1.22 11.85 2.88
N VAL A 41 -1.61 12.78 3.74
CA VAL A 41 -3.04 13.04 4.01
C VAL A 41 -3.62 13.76 2.78
N TRP A 42 -4.72 13.26 2.27
CA TRP A 42 -5.35 13.86 1.09
C TRP A 42 -5.87 15.26 1.42
N ALA A 43 -5.59 16.18 0.52
CA ALA A 43 -5.97 17.59 0.70
C ALA A 43 -6.26 18.22 -0.67
N ASP A 44 -7.07 19.29 -0.65
CA ASP A 44 -7.28 20.09 -1.84
C ASP A 44 -6.11 21.05 -2.09
N ASP A 45 -6.16 21.82 -3.18
CA ASP A 45 -5.09 22.72 -3.57
C ASP A 45 -4.85 23.85 -2.54
N ALA A 46 -5.84 24.17 -1.73
CA ALA A 46 -5.72 25.16 -0.66
C ALA A 46 -5.16 24.56 0.64
N GLY A 47 -4.87 23.24 0.66
CA GLY A 47 -4.35 22.57 1.85
C GLY A 47 -5.41 22.07 2.81
N ASN A 48 -6.69 22.17 2.47
CA ASN A 48 -7.75 21.64 3.32
C ASN A 48 -7.80 20.13 3.23
N ALA A 49 -7.61 19.44 4.35
CA ALA A 49 -7.62 17.99 4.41
C ALA A 49 -9.02 17.42 4.17
N TYR A 50 -9.10 16.31 3.46
CA TYR A 50 -10.30 15.50 3.39
C TYR A 50 -9.93 14.05 3.69
N LYS A 51 -10.94 13.22 3.94
CA LYS A 51 -10.73 11.86 4.44
C LYS A 51 -9.95 11.01 3.44
N GLY A 52 -8.83 10.49 3.88
CA GLY A 52 -8.00 9.56 3.13
C GLY A 52 -6.52 9.85 3.31
N THR A 53 -5.74 8.78 3.19
CA THR A 53 -4.29 8.84 3.35
C THR A 53 -3.65 7.87 2.37
N THR A 54 -2.54 8.28 1.76
CA THR A 54 -1.68 7.41 0.97
C THR A 54 -0.34 7.26 1.68
N ILE A 55 0.07 6.03 1.92
CA ILE A 55 1.32 5.69 2.58
C ILE A 55 2.41 5.51 1.53
N TRP A 56 3.59 6.05 1.79
CA TRP A 56 4.78 5.90 0.95
C TRP A 56 5.89 5.29 1.79
N ASN A 57 6.60 4.31 1.25
CA ASN A 57 7.61 3.58 2.01
C ASN A 57 8.70 3.02 1.09
N ILE A 58 9.95 3.11 1.55
CA ILE A 58 11.07 2.47 0.87
C ILE A 58 11.61 1.37 1.78
N GLY A 59 11.62 0.13 1.27
CA GLY A 59 12.13 -1.03 1.98
C GLY A 59 13.49 -1.50 1.45
N ASP A 60 14.06 -2.46 2.17
CA ASP A 60 15.32 -3.10 1.78
C ASP A 60 15.11 -4.00 0.56
N ALA A 61 16.10 -4.02 -0.35
CA ALA A 61 16.04 -4.86 -1.56
C ALA A 61 15.92 -6.35 -1.22
N ASN A 62 16.39 -6.79 -0.07
CA ASN A 62 16.35 -8.17 0.37
C ASN A 62 15.06 -8.55 1.10
N ASN A 63 14.15 -7.62 1.26
CA ASN A 63 12.85 -7.83 1.89
C ASN A 63 12.01 -8.78 1.02
N ASP A 64 11.37 -9.77 1.65
CA ASP A 64 10.53 -10.76 0.97
C ASP A 64 9.03 -10.45 1.07
N TYR A 65 8.66 -9.29 1.58
CA TYR A 65 7.26 -8.90 1.79
C TYR A 65 6.44 -8.91 0.50
N TYR A 66 7.09 -8.66 -0.65
CA TYR A 66 6.41 -8.66 -1.94
C TYR A 66 6.36 -10.04 -2.59
N ALA A 67 6.94 -11.05 -1.95
CA ALA A 67 6.88 -12.42 -2.49
C ALA A 67 5.42 -12.90 -2.59
N PRO A 68 5.05 -13.68 -3.61
CA PRO A 68 5.91 -14.30 -4.61
C PRO A 68 6.27 -13.41 -5.81
N SER A 69 5.91 -12.13 -5.79
CA SER A 69 6.33 -11.19 -6.84
C SER A 69 7.83 -10.95 -6.79
N LYS A 70 8.43 -10.80 -7.97
CA LYS A 70 9.84 -10.42 -8.13
C LYS A 70 10.00 -8.94 -8.42
N SER A 71 8.89 -8.19 -8.44
CA SER A 71 8.93 -6.75 -8.66
C SER A 71 9.57 -6.02 -7.50
N SER A 72 10.17 -4.86 -7.77
CA SER A 72 10.78 -4.02 -6.75
C SER A 72 9.77 -3.10 -6.06
N PHE A 73 8.50 -3.18 -6.44
CA PHE A 73 7.44 -2.33 -5.90
C PHE A 73 6.22 -3.16 -5.53
N MET A 74 5.38 -2.60 -4.67
CA MET A 74 4.04 -3.11 -4.40
C MET A 74 3.12 -1.91 -4.19
N ILE A 75 1.95 -1.93 -4.81
CA ILE A 75 0.95 -0.88 -4.68
C ILE A 75 -0.17 -1.40 -3.78
N ASN A 76 -0.58 -0.55 -2.84
CA ASN A 76 -1.69 -0.79 -1.95
C ASN A 76 -2.90 0.00 -2.44
N TYR A 77 -4.05 -0.66 -2.52
CA TYR A 77 -5.31 -0.03 -2.91
C TYR A 77 -6.27 -0.04 -1.74
N ARG A 78 -6.88 1.11 -1.46
CA ARG A 78 -7.93 1.23 -0.45
C ARG A 78 -9.21 0.60 -0.98
N VAL A 79 -9.90 -0.16 -0.11
CA VAL A 79 -11.16 -0.81 -0.45
C VAL A 79 -12.18 -0.55 0.65
N ALA A 80 -13.46 -0.60 0.28
CA ALA A 80 -14.54 -0.36 1.23
C ALA A 80 -14.85 -1.58 2.10
N ASP A 81 -14.81 -2.79 1.52
CA ASP A 81 -15.14 -4.04 2.20
C ASP A 81 -14.19 -5.14 1.71
N LEU A 82 -13.15 -5.38 2.46
CA LEU A 82 -12.11 -6.32 2.06
C LEU A 82 -12.63 -7.76 1.99
N ALA A 83 -13.39 -8.19 3.00
CA ALA A 83 -13.88 -9.58 3.03
C ALA A 83 -14.75 -9.90 1.82
N ALA A 84 -15.67 -9.00 1.49
CA ALA A 84 -16.54 -9.16 0.33
C ALA A 84 -15.74 -9.15 -0.98
N LEU A 85 -14.73 -8.29 -1.08
CA LEU A 85 -13.90 -8.21 -2.28
C LEU A 85 -13.06 -9.48 -2.46
N LEU A 86 -12.41 -9.97 -1.42
CA LEU A 86 -11.60 -11.18 -1.51
C LEU A 86 -12.46 -12.39 -1.93
N LYS A 87 -13.67 -12.48 -1.39
CA LYS A 87 -14.62 -13.53 -1.80
C LYS A 87 -14.95 -13.42 -3.28
N ALA A 88 -15.28 -12.22 -3.75
CA ALA A 88 -15.61 -11.99 -5.16
C ALA A 88 -14.44 -12.32 -6.07
N LEU A 89 -13.22 -11.92 -5.71
CA LEU A 89 -12.02 -12.21 -6.49
C LEU A 89 -11.76 -13.71 -6.60
N ARG A 90 -11.95 -14.47 -5.52
CA ARG A 90 -11.82 -15.93 -5.56
C ARG A 90 -12.84 -16.57 -6.48
N GLU A 91 -14.08 -16.11 -6.43
CA GLU A 91 -15.15 -16.59 -7.31
C GLU A 91 -14.87 -16.27 -8.78
N GLU A 92 -14.18 -15.16 -9.05
CA GLU A 92 -13.78 -14.75 -10.40
C GLU A 92 -12.52 -15.47 -10.90
N GLY A 93 -11.93 -16.33 -10.08
CA GLY A 93 -10.74 -17.09 -10.47
C GLY A 93 -9.42 -16.37 -10.30
N CYS A 94 -9.40 -15.25 -9.59
CA CYS A 94 -8.17 -14.52 -9.32
C CYS A 94 -7.30 -15.26 -8.30
N GLN A 95 -5.97 -15.08 -8.40
CA GLN A 95 -5.03 -15.69 -7.47
C GLN A 95 -4.95 -14.86 -6.19
N VAL A 96 -5.87 -15.11 -5.27
CA VAL A 96 -5.91 -14.47 -3.96
C VAL A 96 -5.02 -15.25 -3.00
N LEU A 97 -4.11 -14.56 -2.30
CA LEU A 97 -3.26 -15.20 -1.30
C LEU A 97 -4.11 -15.54 -0.07
N GLU A 98 -3.73 -16.63 0.61
CA GLU A 98 -4.53 -17.11 1.76
C GLU A 98 -4.36 -16.23 3.00
N LYS A 99 -3.19 -15.64 3.16
CA LYS A 99 -2.91 -14.80 4.33
C LYS A 99 -3.74 -13.53 4.29
N THR A 100 -4.28 -13.15 5.45
CA THR A 100 -4.88 -11.84 5.71
C THR A 100 -4.38 -11.33 7.05
N ASP A 101 -4.39 -10.03 7.24
CA ASP A 101 -4.06 -9.40 8.51
C ASP A 101 -5.22 -8.51 8.96
N ASP A 102 -5.48 -8.49 10.26
CA ASP A 102 -6.45 -7.58 10.88
C ASP A 102 -5.79 -6.99 12.12
N SER A 103 -5.62 -5.68 12.13
CA SER A 103 -4.90 -4.99 13.18
C SER A 103 -5.49 -3.60 13.42
N GLU A 104 -4.87 -2.84 14.33
CA GLU A 104 -5.24 -1.43 14.55
C GLU A 104 -5.05 -0.56 13.30
N TYR A 105 -4.21 -1.01 12.35
CA TYR A 105 -3.98 -0.30 11.09
C TYR A 105 -5.00 -0.63 10.01
N GLY A 106 -5.94 -1.53 10.29
CA GLY A 106 -6.98 -1.95 9.36
C GLY A 106 -6.84 -3.40 8.93
N LYS A 107 -7.54 -3.74 7.87
CA LYS A 107 -7.57 -5.11 7.33
C LYS A 107 -6.81 -5.16 6.01
N PHE A 108 -5.95 -6.17 5.87
CA PHE A 108 -5.09 -6.33 4.70
C PHE A 108 -5.30 -7.69 4.06
N GLY A 109 -5.29 -7.72 2.75
CA GLY A 109 -5.28 -8.95 1.96
C GLY A 109 -4.47 -8.72 0.69
N TRP A 110 -4.18 -9.81 -0.03
CA TRP A 110 -3.28 -9.74 -1.19
C TRP A 110 -3.80 -10.59 -2.34
N VAL A 111 -3.60 -10.09 -3.56
CA VAL A 111 -3.92 -10.79 -4.79
C VAL A 111 -2.79 -10.58 -5.78
N MET A 112 -2.53 -11.59 -6.62
CA MET A 112 -1.54 -11.48 -7.69
C MET A 112 -2.24 -10.99 -8.95
N ASP A 113 -1.65 -10.00 -9.64
CA ASP A 113 -2.18 -9.56 -10.93
C ASP A 113 -1.68 -10.49 -12.05
N PRO A 114 -2.21 -10.37 -13.29
CA PRO A 114 -1.80 -11.24 -14.39
C PRO A 114 -0.32 -11.13 -14.79
N GLU A 115 0.36 -10.05 -14.43
CA GLU A 115 1.78 -9.85 -14.71
C GLU A 115 2.69 -10.30 -13.56
N GLY A 116 2.11 -10.92 -12.51
CA GLY A 116 2.88 -11.42 -11.39
C GLY A 116 3.22 -10.38 -10.33
N ASN A 117 2.57 -9.23 -10.34
CA ASN A 117 2.75 -8.23 -9.29
C ASN A 117 1.84 -8.57 -8.10
N LYS A 118 2.39 -8.48 -6.90
CA LYS A 118 1.59 -8.61 -5.68
C LYS A 118 0.88 -7.30 -5.41
N VAL A 119 -0.42 -7.37 -5.27
CA VAL A 119 -1.28 -6.22 -4.98
C VAL A 119 -1.75 -6.33 -3.54
N GLU A 120 -1.57 -5.26 -2.77
CA GLU A 120 -2.10 -5.19 -1.41
C GLU A 120 -3.44 -4.48 -1.42
N LEU A 121 -4.42 -5.08 -0.76
CA LEU A 121 -5.76 -4.50 -0.61
C LEU A 121 -5.97 -4.15 0.86
N TRP A 122 -6.39 -2.94 1.13
CA TRP A 122 -6.45 -2.39 2.47
C TRP A 122 -7.82 -1.77 2.76
N GLN A 123 -8.47 -2.30 3.79
CA GLN A 123 -9.65 -1.64 4.36
C GLN A 123 -9.18 -0.85 5.57
N PRO A 124 -9.08 0.48 5.47
CA PRO A 124 -8.60 1.30 6.58
C PRO A 124 -9.53 1.21 7.78
N PRO A 125 -9.02 1.52 8.99
CA PRO A 125 -9.88 1.66 10.15
C PRO A 125 -10.91 2.78 9.94
N PRO A 126 -12.02 2.75 10.68
CA PRO A 126 -13.00 3.83 10.60
C PRO A 126 -12.35 5.20 10.81
N GLY A 127 -12.70 6.17 9.96
CA GLY A 127 -12.17 7.52 10.05
C GLY A 127 -10.88 7.78 9.27
N GLN A 128 -10.32 6.77 8.64
CA GLN A 128 -9.07 6.92 7.84
C GLN A 128 -9.25 6.59 6.33
#